data_5240c50da4efeda744666e952d3d93a9
#
_entry.id   5240c50da4efeda744666e952d3d93a9
#
_cell.length_a   1.000
_cell.length_b   1.000
_cell.length_c   1.000
_cell.angle_alpha   90.00
_cell.angle_beta   90.00
_cell.angle_gamma   90.00
#
_symmetry.space_group_name_H-M   'P 1'
#
loop_
_entity.id
_entity.type
_entity.pdbx_description
1 polymer ?
#
loop_
_entity_poly.entity_id
_entity_poly.type
_entity_poly.pdbx_seq_one_letter_code
_entity_poly.pdbx_strand_id
1 'polypeptide(L)'
;MTTRRNFLKTGGLSLASLMVGQHSFAHMAEKADDKLAGAASTTQYVCKRPVPSKRQFTSEAVEKAIATTKAKLKDPKLAWMFENCFPNTLDTTCEHKMVNGKPDTFVLTGDIHAMWLRDSSAQVFPHIQFANDDPKVKTMLAGVINRQTWCINIDPYANGFNEGPTGSEWESDFTDMKKELHERKWEIDSLCYPIRLAYHFWKKTGETSPFDADWDKAMKSIYKTFIEQQRKDNLGPYQFRRK
;
A
#
# COMPACT_ATOMS: atom_id res chain seq x y z
N MET A 1 25.04 6.61 27.71
CA MET A 1 24.73 5.36 26.98
C MET A 1 24.04 4.40 27.93
N THR A 2 22.73 4.20 27.79
CA THR A 2 21.96 3.26 28.61
C THR A 2 22.21 1.84 28.07
N THR A 3 22.73 0.95 28.92
CA THR A 3 23.02 -0.42 28.53
C THR A 3 21.72 -1.23 28.33
N ARG A 4 21.71 -2.24 27.45
CA ARG A 4 20.59 -3.18 27.21
C ARG A 4 19.96 -3.72 28.50
N ARG A 5 20.72 -3.86 29.54
CA ARG A 5 20.29 -4.34 30.86
C ARG A 5 19.37 -3.36 31.60
N ASN A 6 19.56 -2.05 31.41
CA ASN A 6 18.71 -1.03 32.01
C ASN A 6 17.38 -0.89 31.25
N PHE A 7 17.39 -1.07 29.92
CA PHE A 7 16.17 -1.09 29.11
C PHE A 7 15.22 -2.23 29.52
N LEU A 8 15.76 -3.44 29.76
CA LEU A 8 14.93 -4.58 30.18
C LEU A 8 14.36 -4.42 31.60
N LYS A 9 15.09 -3.76 32.51
CA LYS A 9 14.58 -3.47 33.86
C LYS A 9 13.49 -2.43 33.85
N THR A 10 13.58 -1.41 33.04
CA THR A 10 12.54 -0.37 32.91
C THR A 10 11.31 -0.90 32.18
N GLY A 11 11.48 -1.74 31.16
CA GLY A 11 10.38 -2.40 30.45
C GLY A 11 9.61 -3.39 31.33
N GLY A 12 10.31 -4.12 32.20
CA GLY A 12 9.68 -5.06 33.13
C GLY A 12 8.79 -4.39 34.20
N LEU A 13 9.21 -3.22 34.69
CA LEU A 13 8.42 -2.44 35.66
C LEU A 13 7.16 -1.82 35.02
N SER A 14 7.24 -1.43 33.76
CA SER A 14 6.09 -0.89 33.02
C SER A 14 5.02 -1.96 32.74
N LEU A 15 5.41 -3.23 32.49
CA LEU A 15 4.47 -4.35 32.33
C LEU A 15 3.79 -4.73 33.66
N ALA A 16 4.49 -4.67 34.79
CA ALA A 16 3.90 -4.94 36.11
C ALA A 16 2.88 -3.87 36.49
N SER A 17 3.13 -2.59 36.15
CA SER A 17 2.17 -1.50 36.39
C SER A 17 0.90 -1.61 35.53
N LEU A 18 1.02 -2.15 34.31
CA LEU A 18 -0.12 -2.39 33.44
C LEU A 18 -1.01 -3.56 33.94
N MET A 19 -0.42 -4.59 34.56
CA MET A 19 -1.21 -5.72 35.10
C MET A 19 -2.01 -5.35 36.35
N VAL A 20 -1.53 -4.45 37.22
CA VAL A 20 -2.29 -3.97 38.38
C VAL A 20 -3.41 -3.02 37.97
N GLY A 21 -3.26 -2.28 36.87
CA GLY A 21 -4.30 -1.42 36.32
C GLY A 21 -5.46 -2.18 35.64
N GLN A 22 -5.22 -3.38 35.13
CA GLN A 22 -6.26 -4.14 34.41
C GLN A 22 -7.40 -4.63 35.32
N HIS A 23 -7.15 -4.96 36.58
CA HIS A 23 -8.21 -5.33 37.51
C HIS A 23 -9.13 -4.18 37.91
N SER A 24 -8.59 -2.95 37.95
CA SER A 24 -9.41 -1.76 38.23
C SER A 24 -10.23 -1.31 37.03
N PHE A 25 -9.73 -1.48 35.81
CA PHE A 25 -10.46 -1.19 34.57
C PHE A 25 -11.56 -2.20 34.29
N ALA A 26 -11.32 -3.50 34.54
CA ALA A 26 -12.33 -4.52 34.37
C ALA A 26 -13.56 -4.27 35.28
N HIS A 27 -13.34 -3.86 36.52
CA HIS A 27 -14.44 -3.59 37.49
C HIS A 27 -15.15 -2.25 37.20
N MET A 28 -14.51 -1.30 36.51
CA MET A 28 -15.18 -0.09 36.01
C MET A 28 -15.96 -0.35 34.71
N ALA A 29 -15.48 -1.26 33.86
CA ALA A 29 -16.16 -1.67 32.64
C ALA A 29 -17.46 -2.45 32.97
N GLU A 30 -17.43 -3.37 33.92
CA GLU A 30 -18.63 -4.11 34.37
C GLU A 30 -19.75 -3.21 34.95
N LYS A 31 -19.36 -2.10 35.62
CA LYS A 31 -20.35 -1.12 36.12
C LYS A 31 -20.83 -0.12 35.06
N ALA A 32 -20.10 0.02 33.96
CA ALA A 32 -20.52 0.85 32.85
C ALA A 32 -21.49 0.11 31.91
N ASP A 33 -21.29 -1.20 31.72
CA ASP A 33 -22.17 -2.02 30.88
C ASP A 33 -23.59 -2.14 31.42
N ASP A 34 -23.78 -2.18 32.76
CA ASP A 34 -25.11 -2.27 33.39
C ASP A 34 -25.91 -0.94 33.28
N LYS A 35 -25.28 0.20 33.00
CA LYS A 35 -25.97 1.48 32.74
C LYS A 35 -26.20 1.79 31.27
N LEU A 36 -25.52 1.08 30.36
CA LEU A 36 -25.66 1.26 28.91
C LEU A 36 -26.61 0.25 28.24
N ALA A 37 -27.18 -0.68 29.02
CA ALA A 37 -28.17 -1.66 28.55
C ALA A 37 -29.56 -1.02 28.22
N GLY A 38 -29.69 0.30 28.29
CA GLY A 38 -30.96 1.01 28.12
C GLY A 38 -31.19 1.75 26.80
N ALA A 39 -30.22 1.74 25.86
CA ALA A 39 -30.42 2.30 24.52
C ALA A 39 -29.56 1.54 23.53
N ALA A 40 -29.98 0.37 23.10
CA ALA A 40 -29.48 -0.22 21.86
C ALA A 40 -29.90 0.68 20.69
N SER A 41 -29.16 1.79 20.48
CA SER A 41 -29.15 2.48 19.21
C SER A 41 -28.60 1.43 18.22
N THR A 42 -29.49 0.83 17.44
CA THR A 42 -29.12 -0.01 16.30
C THR A 42 -28.41 0.89 15.30
N THR A 43 -27.10 1.09 15.53
CA THR A 43 -26.25 1.79 14.56
C THR A 43 -26.28 0.97 13.28
N GLN A 44 -27.10 1.42 12.33
CA GLN A 44 -27.20 0.74 11.04
C GLN A 44 -25.92 0.99 10.26
N TYR A 45 -25.12 -0.05 10.09
CA TYR A 45 -23.90 -0.02 9.28
C TYR A 45 -24.25 -0.06 7.79
N VAL A 46 -24.34 1.11 7.17
CA VAL A 46 -24.66 1.24 5.73
C VAL A 46 -23.39 1.13 4.91
N CYS A 47 -23.42 0.31 3.85
CA CYS A 47 -22.31 0.18 2.89
C CYS A 47 -22.04 1.54 2.22
N LYS A 48 -20.76 1.95 2.18
CA LYS A 48 -20.29 3.22 1.61
C LYS A 48 -19.55 3.04 0.29
N ARG A 49 -19.44 1.81 -0.20
CA ARG A 49 -18.79 1.52 -1.48
C ARG A 49 -19.51 2.24 -2.64
N PRO A 50 -18.78 2.69 -3.66
CA PRO A 50 -19.40 3.17 -4.89
C PRO A 50 -20.34 2.12 -5.49
N VAL A 51 -21.40 2.54 -6.15
CA VAL A 51 -22.25 1.64 -6.93
C VAL A 51 -21.39 0.93 -8.00
N PRO A 52 -21.70 -0.31 -8.40
CA PRO A 52 -20.84 -1.12 -9.27
C PRO A 52 -20.39 -0.41 -10.56
N SER A 53 -21.27 0.38 -11.18
CA SER A 53 -20.99 1.15 -12.40
C SER A 53 -20.03 2.32 -12.23
N LYS A 54 -19.71 2.72 -10.98
CA LYS A 54 -18.77 3.81 -10.66
C LYS A 54 -17.46 3.30 -10.06
N ARG A 55 -17.28 1.98 -9.95
CA ARG A 55 -16.03 1.41 -9.46
C ARG A 55 -14.99 1.41 -10.56
N GLN A 56 -13.76 1.76 -10.22
CA GLN A 56 -12.63 1.77 -11.15
C GLN A 56 -12.27 0.37 -11.63
N PHE A 57 -12.28 -0.61 -10.73
CA PHE A 57 -12.01 -2.01 -11.05
C PHE A 57 -12.94 -2.94 -10.28
N THR A 58 -13.39 -4.02 -10.93
CA THR A 58 -14.27 -5.03 -10.34
C THR A 58 -13.76 -6.44 -10.61
N SER A 59 -13.86 -7.30 -9.59
CA SER A 59 -13.46 -8.71 -9.64
C SER A 59 -14.50 -9.58 -8.96
N GLU A 60 -14.99 -10.60 -9.67
CA GLU A 60 -15.95 -11.55 -9.11
C GLU A 60 -15.35 -12.38 -7.97
N ALA A 61 -14.06 -12.74 -8.08
CA ALA A 61 -13.36 -13.46 -7.02
C ALA A 61 -13.26 -12.64 -5.73
N VAL A 62 -12.99 -11.34 -5.85
CA VAL A 62 -12.95 -10.41 -4.71
C VAL A 62 -14.34 -10.22 -4.10
N GLU A 63 -15.38 -10.02 -4.90
CA GLU A 63 -16.76 -9.87 -4.41
C GLU A 63 -17.22 -11.14 -3.67
N LYS A 64 -16.91 -12.33 -4.20
CA LYS A 64 -17.18 -13.60 -3.54
C LYS A 64 -16.46 -13.73 -2.19
N ALA A 65 -15.20 -13.30 -2.14
CA ALA A 65 -14.43 -13.30 -0.90
C ALA A 65 -15.02 -12.34 0.14
N ILE A 66 -15.47 -11.14 -0.29
CA ILE A 66 -16.15 -10.18 0.59
C ILE A 66 -17.41 -10.79 1.18
N ALA A 67 -18.29 -11.34 0.34
CA ALA A 67 -19.53 -11.96 0.79
C ALA A 67 -19.28 -13.12 1.76
N THR A 68 -18.32 -14.00 1.44
CA THR A 68 -17.99 -15.17 2.26
C THR A 68 -17.39 -14.77 3.63
N THR A 69 -16.50 -13.76 3.63
CA THR A 69 -15.84 -13.30 4.86
C THR A 69 -16.85 -12.57 5.75
N LYS A 70 -17.64 -11.68 5.17
CA LYS A 70 -18.69 -10.93 5.86
C LYS A 70 -19.69 -11.88 6.57
N ALA A 71 -20.11 -12.97 5.91
CA ALA A 71 -21.01 -13.96 6.48
C ALA A 71 -20.43 -14.74 7.70
N LYS A 72 -19.09 -14.78 7.82
CA LYS A 72 -18.40 -15.45 8.95
C LYS A 72 -18.10 -14.52 10.12
N LEU A 73 -18.13 -13.21 9.91
CA LEU A 73 -17.85 -12.23 10.95
C LEU A 73 -19.08 -12.03 11.83
N LYS A 74 -18.93 -12.33 13.13
CA LYS A 74 -20.02 -12.20 14.11
C LYS A 74 -20.28 -10.74 14.50
N ASP A 75 -19.24 -9.92 14.54
CA ASP A 75 -19.33 -8.49 14.84
C ASP A 75 -19.80 -7.72 13.59
N PRO A 76 -20.98 -7.07 13.63
CA PRO A 76 -21.53 -6.36 12.48
C PRO A 76 -20.67 -5.14 12.07
N LYS A 77 -19.95 -4.52 13.01
CA LYS A 77 -19.03 -3.42 12.72
C LYS A 77 -17.82 -3.91 11.93
N LEU A 78 -17.22 -5.04 12.34
CA LEU A 78 -16.11 -5.64 11.59
C LEU A 78 -16.55 -6.11 10.21
N ALA A 79 -17.72 -6.71 10.09
CA ALA A 79 -18.29 -7.11 8.80
C ALA A 79 -18.46 -5.91 7.87
N TRP A 80 -19.00 -4.81 8.37
CA TRP A 80 -19.14 -3.55 7.64
C TRP A 80 -17.77 -2.94 7.27
N MET A 81 -16.82 -2.89 8.21
CA MET A 81 -15.47 -2.38 7.94
C MET A 81 -14.79 -3.20 6.85
N PHE A 82 -14.84 -4.53 6.93
CA PHE A 82 -14.25 -5.38 5.90
C PHE A 82 -14.85 -5.15 4.52
N GLU A 83 -16.20 -5.09 4.43
CA GLU A 83 -16.91 -4.82 3.18
C GLU A 83 -16.52 -3.50 2.53
N ASN A 84 -16.23 -2.47 3.32
CA ASN A 84 -15.92 -1.14 2.79
C ASN A 84 -14.41 -0.90 2.58
N CYS A 85 -13.56 -1.44 3.46
CA CYS A 85 -12.12 -1.15 3.40
C CYS A 85 -11.36 -2.11 2.47
N PHE A 86 -11.70 -3.41 2.49
CA PHE A 86 -10.95 -4.40 1.71
C PHE A 86 -10.94 -4.13 0.20
N PRO A 87 -12.08 -3.81 -0.45
CA PRO A 87 -12.10 -3.52 -1.87
C PRO A 87 -11.78 -2.06 -2.22
N ASN A 88 -11.56 -1.17 -1.25
CA ASN A 88 -11.49 0.27 -1.49
C ASN A 88 -10.48 0.66 -2.58
N THR A 89 -9.29 0.06 -2.57
CA THR A 89 -8.27 0.29 -3.61
C THR A 89 -8.80 -0.03 -5.00
N LEU A 90 -9.45 -1.18 -5.17
CA LEU A 90 -10.01 -1.58 -6.47
C LEU A 90 -11.18 -0.67 -6.86
N ASP A 91 -12.03 -0.34 -5.90
CA ASP A 91 -13.24 0.45 -6.15
C ASP A 91 -12.93 1.90 -6.56
N THR A 92 -11.83 2.50 -6.05
CA THR A 92 -11.66 3.96 -6.10
C THR A 92 -10.34 4.46 -6.66
N THR A 93 -9.28 3.66 -6.62
CA THR A 93 -7.92 4.15 -6.92
C THR A 93 -7.14 3.35 -7.97
N CYS A 94 -7.71 2.26 -8.47
CA CYS A 94 -7.04 1.33 -9.38
C CYS A 94 -7.46 1.58 -10.83
N GLU A 95 -6.71 2.40 -11.55
CA GLU A 95 -6.97 2.74 -12.96
C GLU A 95 -6.23 1.76 -13.88
N HIS A 96 -6.97 0.78 -14.40
CA HIS A 96 -6.41 -0.28 -15.24
C HIS A 96 -6.77 -0.10 -16.71
N LYS A 97 -5.77 -0.19 -17.58
CA LYS A 97 -5.93 -0.09 -19.05
C LYS A 97 -4.89 -0.95 -19.79
N MET A 98 -5.09 -1.12 -21.07
CA MET A 98 -4.07 -1.67 -21.98
C MET A 98 -3.38 -0.54 -22.72
N VAL A 99 -2.05 -0.51 -22.69
CA VAL A 99 -1.22 0.48 -23.40
C VAL A 99 -0.27 -0.28 -24.33
N ASN A 100 -0.39 -0.08 -25.63
CA ASN A 100 0.43 -0.76 -26.64
C ASN A 100 0.46 -2.30 -26.48
N GLY A 101 -0.69 -2.88 -26.15
CA GLY A 101 -0.83 -4.33 -25.97
C GLY A 101 -0.30 -4.86 -24.62
N LYS A 102 0.24 -4.03 -23.74
CA LYS A 102 0.66 -4.40 -22.38
C LYS A 102 -0.33 -3.87 -21.33
N PRO A 103 -0.58 -4.62 -20.27
CA PRO A 103 -1.36 -4.11 -19.15
C PRO A 103 -0.60 -2.98 -18.44
N ASP A 104 -1.33 -1.94 -18.10
CA ASP A 104 -0.85 -0.78 -17.37
C ASP A 104 -1.86 -0.44 -16.29
N THR A 105 -1.41 -0.28 -15.05
CA THR A 105 -2.28 0.04 -13.93
C THR A 105 -1.68 1.12 -13.07
N PHE A 106 -2.31 2.27 -13.08
CA PHE A 106 -1.98 3.38 -12.20
C PHE A 106 -2.80 3.26 -10.91
N VAL A 107 -2.14 3.34 -9.76
CA VAL A 107 -2.80 3.23 -8.45
C VAL A 107 -2.62 4.52 -7.70
N LEU A 108 -3.71 5.27 -7.56
CA LEU A 108 -3.73 6.53 -6.82
C LEU A 108 -3.39 6.30 -5.34
N THR A 109 -2.57 7.18 -4.78
CA THR A 109 -2.25 7.15 -3.36
C THR A 109 -3.27 7.96 -2.56
N GLY A 110 -4.33 7.27 -2.13
CA GLY A 110 -5.41 7.89 -1.35
C GLY A 110 -6.12 9.02 -2.09
N ASP A 111 -6.06 10.23 -1.55
CA ASP A 111 -6.67 11.46 -2.08
C ASP A 111 -5.72 12.28 -2.98
N ILE A 112 -4.47 11.84 -3.13
CA ILE A 112 -3.47 12.49 -3.98
C ILE A 112 -3.49 11.81 -5.35
N HIS A 113 -3.68 12.58 -6.42
CA HIS A 113 -3.66 12.08 -7.79
C HIS A 113 -2.23 11.82 -8.28
N ALA A 114 -1.56 10.91 -7.61
CA ALA A 114 -0.22 10.42 -7.92
C ALA A 114 -0.04 9.00 -7.41
N MET A 115 0.96 8.29 -7.89
CA MET A 115 1.28 6.92 -7.52
C MET A 115 2.62 6.85 -6.79
N TRP A 116 2.59 6.51 -5.50
CA TRP A 116 3.80 6.14 -4.76
C TRP A 116 4.15 4.67 -4.98
N LEU A 117 5.43 4.37 -5.13
CA LEU A 117 5.90 2.99 -5.39
C LEU A 117 5.62 2.06 -4.22
N ARG A 118 5.87 2.50 -2.99
CA ARG A 118 5.58 1.74 -1.77
C ARG A 118 4.08 1.51 -1.63
N ASP A 119 3.32 2.60 -1.68
CA ASP A 119 1.88 2.60 -1.38
C ASP A 119 1.11 1.78 -2.39
N SER A 120 1.34 1.97 -3.68
CA SER A 120 0.69 1.20 -4.74
C SER A 120 0.94 -0.30 -4.62
N SER A 121 2.17 -0.70 -4.25
CA SER A 121 2.48 -2.11 -3.99
C SER A 121 1.69 -2.65 -2.79
N ALA A 122 1.65 -1.90 -1.68
CA ALA A 122 0.96 -2.30 -0.46
C ALA A 122 -0.56 -2.37 -0.65
N GLN A 123 -1.14 -1.41 -1.36
CA GLN A 123 -2.58 -1.31 -1.63
C GLN A 123 -3.10 -2.50 -2.45
N VAL A 124 -2.35 -2.98 -3.44
CA VAL A 124 -2.78 -4.12 -4.28
C VAL A 124 -2.34 -5.48 -3.74
N PHE A 125 -1.39 -5.52 -2.82
CA PHE A 125 -0.82 -6.76 -2.29
C PHE A 125 -1.85 -7.75 -1.73
N PRO A 126 -2.90 -7.34 -1.00
CA PRO A 126 -3.94 -8.25 -0.49
C PRO A 126 -4.68 -8.99 -1.61
N HIS A 127 -4.68 -8.46 -2.83
CA HIS A 127 -5.42 -9.02 -3.96
C HIS A 127 -4.62 -10.07 -4.77
N ILE A 128 -3.32 -10.26 -4.50
CA ILE A 128 -2.49 -11.29 -5.15
C ILE A 128 -3.10 -12.68 -4.99
N GLN A 129 -3.73 -12.96 -3.86
CA GLN A 129 -4.35 -14.25 -3.58
C GLN A 129 -5.40 -14.67 -4.62
N PHE A 130 -6.03 -13.71 -5.28
CA PHE A 130 -7.09 -13.94 -6.29
C PHE A 130 -6.56 -14.03 -7.73
N ALA A 131 -5.26 -13.81 -7.96
CA ALA A 131 -4.70 -13.73 -9.31
C ALA A 131 -4.85 -15.01 -10.16
N ASN A 132 -4.97 -16.18 -9.51
CA ASN A 132 -5.23 -17.43 -10.21
C ASN A 132 -6.73 -17.72 -10.40
N ASP A 133 -7.58 -17.10 -9.58
CA ASP A 133 -9.02 -17.32 -9.60
C ASP A 133 -9.73 -16.31 -10.52
N ASP A 134 -9.08 -15.17 -10.82
CA ASP A 134 -9.63 -14.12 -11.68
C ASP A 134 -8.55 -13.56 -12.62
N PRO A 135 -8.63 -13.84 -13.94
CA PRO A 135 -7.70 -13.30 -14.94
C PRO A 135 -7.62 -11.77 -14.96
N LYS A 136 -8.71 -11.07 -14.63
CA LYS A 136 -8.71 -9.60 -14.55
C LYS A 136 -7.78 -9.12 -13.43
N VAL A 137 -7.83 -9.75 -12.25
CA VAL A 137 -6.94 -9.43 -11.13
C VAL A 137 -5.48 -9.72 -11.52
N LYS A 138 -5.21 -10.85 -12.18
CA LYS A 138 -3.87 -11.17 -12.66
C LYS A 138 -3.35 -10.11 -13.63
N THR A 139 -4.15 -9.70 -14.60
CA THR A 139 -3.77 -8.68 -15.58
C THR A 139 -3.57 -7.32 -14.95
N MET A 140 -4.44 -6.94 -14.01
CA MET A 140 -4.32 -5.70 -13.25
C MET A 140 -3.01 -5.66 -12.45
N LEU A 141 -2.66 -6.73 -11.75
CA LEU A 141 -1.40 -6.82 -10.98
C LEU A 141 -0.16 -6.78 -11.88
N ALA A 142 -0.19 -7.46 -13.03
CA ALA A 142 0.85 -7.34 -14.06
C ALA A 142 0.99 -5.88 -14.53
N GLY A 143 -0.13 -5.19 -14.69
CA GLY A 143 -0.18 -3.76 -15.03
C GLY A 143 0.48 -2.87 -13.97
N VAL A 144 0.28 -3.14 -12.69
CA VAL A 144 0.98 -2.40 -11.60
C VAL A 144 2.49 -2.61 -11.70
N ILE A 145 2.94 -3.85 -11.92
CA ILE A 145 4.37 -4.15 -12.06
C ILE A 145 4.96 -3.40 -13.27
N ASN A 146 4.28 -3.39 -14.42
CA ASN A 146 4.70 -2.66 -15.61
C ASN A 146 4.78 -1.14 -15.34
N ARG A 147 3.77 -0.57 -14.69
CA ARG A 147 3.76 0.85 -14.33
C ARG A 147 4.89 1.21 -13.38
N GLN A 148 5.14 0.41 -12.36
CA GLN A 148 6.26 0.63 -11.43
C GLN A 148 7.61 0.50 -12.14
N THR A 149 7.75 -0.44 -13.06
CA THR A 149 8.92 -0.58 -13.93
C THR A 149 9.19 0.69 -14.75
N TRP A 150 8.15 1.24 -15.38
CA TRP A 150 8.21 2.51 -16.11
C TRP A 150 8.64 3.66 -15.19
N CYS A 151 8.04 3.80 -14.03
CA CYS A 151 8.38 4.80 -13.01
C CYS A 151 9.87 4.74 -12.63
N ILE A 152 10.38 3.56 -12.26
CA ILE A 152 11.77 3.36 -11.85
C ILE A 152 12.75 3.68 -13.00
N ASN A 153 12.36 3.36 -14.25
CA ASN A 153 13.17 3.69 -15.43
C ASN A 153 13.21 5.19 -15.74
N ILE A 154 12.25 5.98 -15.28
CA ILE A 154 12.29 7.45 -15.37
C ILE A 154 13.26 8.00 -14.33
N ASP A 155 13.10 7.63 -13.07
CA ASP A 155 13.95 8.10 -11.97
C ASP A 155 13.85 7.20 -10.74
N PRO A 156 14.90 6.44 -10.39
CA PRO A 156 14.89 5.56 -9.23
C PRO A 156 15.01 6.30 -7.88
N TYR A 157 15.25 7.61 -7.90
CA TYR A 157 15.29 8.44 -6.69
C TYR A 157 13.93 9.07 -6.35
N ALA A 158 12.96 8.99 -7.26
CA ALA A 158 11.61 9.47 -7.00
C ALA A 158 10.80 8.41 -6.23
N ASN A 159 9.96 8.87 -5.32
CA ASN A 159 9.03 8.04 -4.56
C ASN A 159 7.60 8.14 -5.09
N GLY A 160 7.18 9.30 -5.64
CA GLY A 160 5.86 9.57 -6.20
C GLY A 160 5.89 9.98 -7.66
N PHE A 161 4.94 9.47 -8.47
CA PHE A 161 4.88 9.68 -9.91
C PHE A 161 3.49 10.13 -10.36
N ASN A 162 3.45 10.98 -11.39
CA ASN A 162 2.25 11.36 -12.09
C ASN A 162 1.88 10.29 -13.14
N GLU A 163 0.64 10.29 -13.61
CA GLU A 163 0.25 9.41 -14.71
C GLU A 163 0.98 9.72 -16.01
N GLY A 164 1.30 11.00 -16.23
CA GLY A 164 2.05 11.55 -17.36
C GLY A 164 2.85 12.80 -16.97
N PRO A 165 3.41 13.56 -17.94
CA PRO A 165 4.30 14.70 -17.68
C PRO A 165 3.51 15.97 -17.28
N THR A 166 2.84 15.96 -16.14
CA THR A 166 1.96 17.05 -15.68
C THR A 166 2.62 18.03 -14.71
N GLY A 167 3.75 17.61 -14.07
CA GLY A 167 4.36 18.35 -12.97
C GLY A 167 3.60 18.21 -11.65
N SER A 168 4.10 18.89 -10.60
CA SER A 168 3.49 18.86 -9.26
C SER A 168 3.77 20.14 -8.48
N GLU A 169 3.15 20.30 -7.32
CA GLU A 169 3.43 21.37 -6.37
C GLU A 169 4.86 21.34 -5.80
N TRP A 170 5.57 20.21 -5.91
CA TRP A 170 6.93 20.02 -5.44
C TRP A 170 8.02 20.34 -6.48
N GLU A 171 7.67 20.89 -7.66
CA GLU A 171 8.63 21.25 -8.70
C GLU A 171 9.71 22.24 -8.23
N SER A 172 9.44 22.99 -7.18
CA SER A 172 10.38 23.96 -6.62
C SER A 172 11.37 23.37 -5.60
N ASP A 173 11.28 22.08 -5.27
CA ASP A 173 12.24 21.41 -4.40
C ASP A 173 13.65 21.41 -5.03
N PHE A 174 14.66 21.52 -4.18
CA PHE A 174 16.06 21.46 -4.62
C PHE A 174 16.47 20.01 -4.90
N THR A 175 16.08 19.52 -6.06
CA THR A 175 16.38 18.19 -6.61
C THR A 175 16.11 18.22 -8.13
N ASP A 176 16.54 17.19 -8.88
CA ASP A 176 16.36 17.15 -10.34
C ASP A 176 14.94 16.69 -10.70
N MET A 177 13.95 17.56 -10.53
CA MET A 177 12.56 17.27 -10.84
C MET A 177 12.34 17.14 -12.36
N LYS A 178 11.44 16.20 -12.71
CA LYS A 178 10.91 15.99 -14.07
C LYS A 178 9.39 16.09 -14.02
N LYS A 179 8.75 16.33 -15.15
CA LYS A 179 7.29 16.49 -15.22
C LYS A 179 6.49 15.22 -14.87
N GLU A 180 7.10 14.06 -15.06
CA GLU A 180 6.52 12.75 -14.69
C GLU A 180 6.59 12.47 -13.19
N LEU A 181 7.39 13.24 -12.44
CA LEU A 181 7.55 13.03 -11.00
C LEU A 181 6.56 13.89 -10.23
N HIS A 182 5.86 13.27 -9.29
CA HIS A 182 5.08 14.01 -8.30
C HIS A 182 5.99 14.48 -7.15
N GLU A 183 6.83 13.57 -6.62
CA GLU A 183 7.83 13.88 -5.60
C GLU A 183 9.14 13.11 -5.87
N ARG A 184 10.28 13.81 -5.76
CA ARG A 184 11.61 13.20 -5.91
C ARG A 184 12.35 13.17 -4.58
N LYS A 185 11.76 12.48 -3.62
CA LYS A 185 12.33 12.27 -2.29
C LYS A 185 12.70 10.80 -2.14
N TRP A 186 13.98 10.49 -2.16
CA TRP A 186 14.40 9.09 -2.11
C TRP A 186 14.08 8.44 -0.79
N GLU A 187 13.40 7.30 -0.88
CA GLU A 187 13.05 6.41 0.21
C GLU A 187 13.47 4.99 -0.18
N ILE A 188 14.25 4.32 0.67
CA ILE A 188 14.78 2.99 0.36
C ILE A 188 13.69 1.96 0.09
N ASP A 189 12.60 2.03 0.81
CA ASP A 189 11.47 1.13 0.68
C ASP A 189 10.70 1.32 -0.63
N SER A 190 10.69 2.52 -1.21
CA SER A 190 10.09 2.79 -2.52
C SER A 190 10.65 1.87 -3.62
N LEU A 191 11.90 1.45 -3.53
CA LEU A 191 12.50 0.51 -4.47
C LEU A 191 12.38 -0.97 -4.03
N CYS A 192 12.16 -1.23 -2.75
CA CYS A 192 11.99 -2.59 -2.24
C CYS A 192 10.58 -3.15 -2.50
N TYR A 193 9.56 -2.32 -2.39
CA TYR A 193 8.16 -2.74 -2.50
C TYR A 193 7.75 -3.24 -3.89
N PRO A 194 8.19 -2.62 -5.01
CA PRO A 194 7.97 -3.18 -6.35
C PRO A 194 8.57 -4.57 -6.54
N ILE A 195 9.78 -4.81 -6.04
CA ILE A 195 10.41 -6.15 -6.08
C ILE A 195 9.59 -7.15 -5.27
N ARG A 196 9.13 -6.76 -4.08
CA ARG A 196 8.28 -7.60 -3.23
C ARG A 196 6.98 -7.96 -3.93
N LEU A 197 6.30 -7.00 -4.53
CA LEU A 197 5.05 -7.22 -5.27
C LEU A 197 5.28 -8.20 -6.43
N ALA A 198 6.28 -7.94 -7.27
CA ALA A 198 6.63 -8.75 -8.42
C ALA A 198 7.01 -10.19 -8.04
N TYR A 199 7.81 -10.37 -6.98
CA TYR A 199 8.16 -11.68 -6.45
C TYR A 199 6.93 -12.47 -6.02
N HIS A 200 6.02 -11.88 -5.23
CA HIS A 200 4.82 -12.58 -4.78
C HIS A 200 3.81 -12.83 -5.89
N PHE A 201 3.71 -11.93 -6.86
CA PHE A 201 2.92 -12.14 -8.08
C PHE A 201 3.43 -13.36 -8.85
N TRP A 202 4.73 -13.40 -9.14
CA TRP A 202 5.36 -14.56 -9.80
C TRP A 202 5.18 -15.86 -9.01
N LYS A 203 5.43 -15.83 -7.72
CA LYS A 203 5.27 -17.02 -6.85
C LYS A 203 3.84 -17.54 -6.84
N LYS A 204 2.85 -16.65 -6.91
CA LYS A 204 1.44 -17.02 -6.92
C LYS A 204 0.99 -17.56 -8.29
N THR A 205 1.44 -16.93 -9.36
CA THR A 205 0.86 -17.13 -10.70
C THR A 205 1.75 -17.93 -11.65
N GLY A 206 3.06 -17.97 -11.42
CA GLY A 206 4.05 -18.44 -12.40
C GLY A 206 4.22 -17.53 -13.62
N GLU A 207 3.45 -16.41 -13.69
CA GLU A 207 3.45 -15.49 -14.83
C GLU A 207 4.75 -14.67 -14.87
N THR A 208 5.35 -14.56 -16.04
CA THR A 208 6.64 -13.90 -16.27
C THR A 208 6.57 -12.76 -17.28
N SER A 209 5.43 -12.50 -17.89
CA SER A 209 5.28 -11.45 -18.92
C SER A 209 5.70 -10.04 -18.50
N PRO A 210 5.61 -9.62 -17.21
CA PRO A 210 6.14 -8.33 -16.79
C PRO A 210 7.67 -8.27 -16.66
N PHE A 211 8.37 -9.42 -16.73
CA PHE A 211 9.83 -9.50 -16.52
C PHE A 211 10.58 -9.44 -17.84
N ASP A 212 10.37 -8.38 -18.55
CA ASP A 212 10.98 -8.10 -19.85
C ASP A 212 12.28 -7.28 -19.75
N ALA A 213 12.73 -6.75 -20.88
CA ALA A 213 13.96 -5.92 -20.94
C ALA A 213 13.83 -4.62 -20.12
N ASP A 214 12.64 -4.02 -20.04
CA ASP A 214 12.40 -2.82 -19.24
C ASP A 214 12.47 -3.14 -17.74
N TRP A 215 11.95 -4.30 -17.33
CA TRP A 215 12.13 -4.81 -15.96
C TRP A 215 13.59 -5.05 -15.61
N ASP A 216 14.37 -5.71 -16.49
CA ASP A 216 15.80 -5.93 -16.26
C ASP A 216 16.53 -4.58 -16.10
N LYS A 217 16.23 -3.60 -16.94
CA LYS A 217 16.78 -2.24 -16.83
C LYS A 217 16.42 -1.59 -15.49
N ALA A 218 15.17 -1.71 -15.04
CA ALA A 218 14.73 -1.18 -13.74
C ALA A 218 15.46 -1.86 -12.58
N MET A 219 15.65 -3.18 -12.60
CA MET A 219 16.39 -3.91 -11.57
C MET A 219 17.86 -3.48 -11.49
N LYS A 220 18.51 -3.30 -12.63
CA LYS A 220 19.89 -2.75 -12.70
C LYS A 220 19.95 -1.33 -12.14
N SER A 221 18.94 -0.51 -12.41
CA SER A 221 18.83 0.85 -11.89
C SER A 221 18.67 0.86 -10.37
N ILE A 222 17.82 -0.01 -9.80
CA ILE A 222 17.66 -0.18 -8.35
C ILE A 222 19.00 -0.59 -7.71
N TYR A 223 19.66 -1.62 -8.27
CA TYR A 223 20.93 -2.09 -7.75
C TYR A 223 21.98 -0.96 -7.73
N LYS A 224 22.12 -0.21 -8.84
CA LYS A 224 23.01 0.94 -8.93
C LYS A 224 22.68 1.98 -7.85
N THR A 225 21.41 2.35 -7.73
CA THR A 225 20.94 3.33 -6.74
C THR A 225 21.29 2.91 -5.31
N PHE A 226 21.10 1.64 -4.96
CA PHE A 226 21.47 1.15 -3.64
C PHE A 226 22.98 1.21 -3.38
N ILE A 227 23.82 0.92 -4.37
CA ILE A 227 25.27 1.07 -4.25
C ILE A 227 25.67 2.55 -4.07
N GLU A 228 25.11 3.45 -4.87
CA GLU A 228 25.36 4.89 -4.80
C GLU A 228 24.92 5.46 -3.44
N GLN A 229 23.76 5.03 -2.92
CA GLN A 229 23.23 5.52 -1.64
C GLN A 229 23.90 4.92 -0.39
N GLN A 230 24.79 3.94 -0.54
CA GLN A 230 25.68 3.58 0.57
C GLN A 230 26.65 4.71 0.93
N ARG A 231 26.91 5.64 -0.02
CA ARG A 231 27.72 6.87 0.16
C ARG A 231 29.08 6.60 0.82
N LYS A 232 29.74 5.53 0.40
CA LYS A 232 31.04 5.12 0.98
C LYS A 232 32.09 6.21 0.88
N ASP A 233 32.02 7.04 -0.18
CA ASP A 233 32.94 8.14 -0.45
C ASP A 233 32.30 9.51 -0.16
N ASN A 234 31.28 9.56 0.69
CA ASN A 234 30.50 10.75 1.11
C ASN A 234 29.77 11.51 -0.02
N LEU A 235 29.86 11.08 -1.28
CA LEU A 235 29.26 11.74 -2.43
C LEU A 235 28.38 10.74 -3.17
N GLY A 236 27.09 10.99 -3.18
CA GLY A 236 26.16 10.36 -4.12
C GLY A 236 25.62 11.41 -5.09
N PRO A 237 25.10 11.00 -6.26
CA PRO A 237 24.54 11.94 -7.24
C PRO A 237 23.21 12.56 -6.76
N TYR A 238 22.58 12.00 -5.73
CA TYR A 238 21.29 12.45 -5.25
C TYR A 238 21.41 13.52 -4.16
N GLN A 239 20.66 14.58 -4.36
CA GLN A 239 20.46 15.65 -3.37
C GLN A 239 18.97 15.97 -3.27
N PHE A 240 18.54 16.30 -2.08
CA PHE A 240 17.17 16.73 -1.79
C PHE A 240 17.15 17.77 -0.67
N ARG A 241 16.40 18.83 -0.90
CA ARG A 241 16.00 19.78 0.11
C ARG A 241 14.63 20.34 -0.24
N ARG A 242 13.71 20.29 0.68
CA ARG A 242 12.40 20.95 0.55
C ARG A 242 12.61 22.48 0.50
N LYS A 243 11.89 23.16 -0.38
CA LYS A 243 11.92 24.62 -0.47
C LYS A 243 11.14 25.25 0.69
#